data_5ee264d863d042a32629e7b7d8c3fe36
#
_entry.id   5ee264d863d042a32629e7b7d8c3fe36
#
_cell.length_a   1.000
_cell.length_b   1.000
_cell.length_c   1.000
_cell.angle_alpha   90.00
_cell.angle_beta   90.00
_cell.angle_gamma   90.00
#
_symmetry.space_group_name_H-M   'P 1'
#
loop_
_entity.id
_entity.type
_entity.pdbx_description
1 polymer ?
#
loop_
_entity_poly.entity_id
_entity_poly.type
_entity_poly.pdbx_seq_one_letter_code
_entity_poly.pdbx_strand_id
1 'polypeptide(L)'
;EEITEIYHLAALLSATGEKNPELCWDINVIGLENVIEAAKKNNARLFSPSSIAVFGPDCPNIAPQITPLNPSTVYGRTKVVGEQLAMTSGIDMRGIRYPGLISYKAPAGGGTTDYAVEIFHHALKSGHYECFVREDTKLPMMYMDDAIRATIELMDYPLERLSESRGGYNISGCSFTVGELVNSIQRHLPDFTCTYNPDIRQTFADSWPDEIEDDIAKKEWGWIPKFDLDRIVDEMITNLRN
;
A
#
# COMPACT_ATOMS: atom_id res chain seq x y z
N GLU A 1 26.40 -3.78 -18.67
CA GLU A 1 25.18 -4.60 -18.53
C GLU A 1 24.00 -3.79 -19.05
N GLU A 2 23.08 -4.44 -19.77
CA GLU A 2 21.88 -3.81 -20.30
C GLU A 2 20.80 -3.80 -19.19
N ILE A 3 20.19 -2.63 -18.94
CA ILE A 3 19.10 -2.51 -17.98
C ILE A 3 17.79 -2.78 -18.71
N THR A 4 17.09 -3.85 -18.36
CA THR A 4 15.83 -4.26 -18.97
C THR A 4 14.61 -3.97 -18.10
N GLU A 5 14.82 -3.77 -16.80
CA GLU A 5 13.77 -3.51 -15.80
C GLU A 5 14.22 -2.47 -14.79
N ILE A 6 13.27 -1.63 -14.37
CA ILE A 6 13.45 -0.63 -13.32
C ILE A 6 12.31 -0.77 -12.33
N TYR A 7 12.64 -0.87 -11.03
CA TYR A 7 11.69 -0.82 -9.92
C TYR A 7 11.87 0.51 -9.19
N HIS A 8 11.00 1.47 -9.47
CA HIS A 8 11.05 2.81 -8.88
C HIS A 8 10.29 2.84 -7.55
N LEU A 9 11.00 2.62 -6.45
CA LEU A 9 10.42 2.52 -5.11
C LEU A 9 10.60 3.81 -4.27
N ALA A 10 11.29 4.81 -4.80
CA ALA A 10 11.54 6.06 -4.10
C ALA A 10 10.27 6.94 -4.06
N ALA A 11 9.80 7.26 -2.86
CA ALA A 11 8.66 8.16 -2.67
C ALA A 11 8.64 8.73 -1.24
N LEU A 12 8.05 9.92 -1.08
CA LEU A 12 7.57 10.38 0.23
C LEU A 12 6.17 9.81 0.48
N LEU A 13 5.93 9.35 1.71
CA LEU A 13 4.67 8.74 2.14
C LEU A 13 3.64 9.79 2.60
N SER A 14 2.39 9.36 2.84
CA SER A 14 1.24 10.22 3.07
C SER A 14 1.45 11.29 4.15
N ALA A 15 1.70 10.91 5.40
CA ALA A 15 1.81 11.89 6.49
C ALA A 15 3.06 12.78 6.38
N THR A 16 4.16 12.27 5.81
CA THR A 16 5.38 13.06 5.53
C THR A 16 5.16 13.99 4.35
N GLY A 17 4.45 13.53 3.32
CA GLY A 17 4.11 14.32 2.13
C GLY A 17 3.21 15.51 2.44
N GLU A 18 2.24 15.36 3.33
CA GLU A 18 1.38 16.46 3.75
C GLU A 18 2.13 17.57 4.52
N LYS A 19 3.19 17.20 5.23
CA LYS A 19 4.06 18.18 5.91
C LYS A 19 4.96 18.95 4.94
N ASN A 20 5.29 18.36 3.79
CA ASN A 20 6.19 18.93 2.78
C ASN A 20 5.63 18.71 1.36
N PRO A 21 4.52 19.40 0.98
CA PRO A 21 3.80 19.16 -0.27
C PRO A 21 4.66 19.34 -1.53
N GLU A 22 5.49 20.38 -1.58
CA GLU A 22 6.37 20.67 -2.72
C GLU A 22 7.41 19.56 -2.89
N LEU A 23 8.10 19.18 -1.81
CA LEU A 23 9.07 18.10 -1.85
C LEU A 23 8.42 16.75 -2.20
N CYS A 24 7.18 16.52 -1.73
CA CYS A 24 6.42 15.33 -2.11
C CYS A 24 6.16 15.29 -3.61
N TRP A 25 5.79 16.42 -4.20
CA TRP A 25 5.59 16.54 -5.64
C TRP A 25 6.90 16.31 -6.41
N ASP A 26 7.97 16.97 -6.02
CA ASP A 26 9.27 16.86 -6.67
C ASP A 26 9.80 15.42 -6.68
N ILE A 27 9.72 14.73 -5.53
CA ILE A 27 10.20 13.35 -5.44
C ILE A 27 9.26 12.39 -6.18
N ASN A 28 7.95 12.48 -5.93
CA ASN A 28 7.00 11.47 -6.39
C ASN A 28 6.58 11.66 -7.86
N VAL A 29 6.58 12.89 -8.38
CA VAL A 29 6.19 13.19 -9.75
C VAL A 29 7.41 13.48 -10.63
N ILE A 30 8.19 14.54 -10.33
CA ILE A 30 9.35 14.89 -11.15
C ILE A 30 10.40 13.78 -11.10
N GLY A 31 10.60 13.16 -9.92
CA GLY A 31 11.46 11.98 -9.79
C GLY A 31 11.01 10.83 -10.69
N LEU A 32 9.71 10.53 -10.73
CA LEU A 32 9.15 9.49 -11.61
C LEU A 32 9.32 9.82 -13.10
N GLU A 33 9.07 11.08 -13.49
CA GLU A 33 9.30 11.53 -14.88
C GLU A 33 10.75 11.31 -15.34
N ASN A 34 11.71 11.61 -14.46
CA ASN A 34 13.14 11.36 -14.72
C ASN A 34 13.44 9.86 -14.92
N VAL A 35 12.77 8.99 -14.12
CA VAL A 35 12.93 7.53 -14.25
C VAL A 35 12.26 7.02 -15.52
N ILE A 36 11.13 7.57 -15.93
CA ILE A 36 10.47 7.26 -17.21
C ILE A 36 11.43 7.58 -18.40
N GLU A 37 12.08 8.73 -18.36
CA GLU A 37 13.07 9.09 -19.40
C GLU A 37 14.28 8.14 -19.41
N ALA A 38 14.73 7.69 -18.24
CA ALA A 38 15.77 6.66 -18.13
C ALA A 38 15.29 5.30 -18.70
N ALA A 39 14.06 4.91 -18.41
CA ALA A 39 13.44 3.69 -18.94
C ALA A 39 13.35 3.73 -20.48
N LYS A 40 12.90 4.86 -21.06
CA LYS A 40 12.85 5.08 -22.53
C LYS A 40 14.23 4.90 -23.16
N LYS A 41 15.26 5.51 -22.60
CA LYS A 41 16.63 5.45 -23.12
C LYS A 41 17.20 4.02 -23.15
N ASN A 42 16.79 3.18 -22.22
CA ASN A 42 17.26 1.80 -22.08
C ASN A 42 16.27 0.78 -22.67
N ASN A 43 15.14 1.21 -23.22
CA ASN A 43 14.04 0.32 -23.61
C ASN A 43 13.63 -0.65 -22.49
N ALA A 44 13.65 -0.15 -21.24
CA ALA A 44 13.38 -0.93 -20.05
C ALA A 44 11.90 -0.80 -19.65
N ARG A 45 11.32 -1.89 -19.12
CA ARG A 45 10.03 -1.85 -18.47
C ARG A 45 10.15 -1.24 -17.06
N LEU A 46 9.11 -0.58 -16.57
CA LEU A 46 9.12 0.17 -15.33
C LEU A 46 8.01 -0.29 -14.40
N PHE A 47 8.34 -0.61 -13.16
CA PHE A 47 7.38 -0.73 -12.07
C PHE A 47 7.41 0.53 -11.21
N SER A 48 6.22 1.09 -10.92
CA SER A 48 6.07 2.22 -9.98
C SER A 48 4.86 1.97 -9.07
N PRO A 49 5.05 1.89 -7.75
CA PRO A 49 3.96 1.66 -6.81
C PRO A 49 2.91 2.77 -6.83
N SER A 50 1.64 2.40 -7.02
CA SER A 50 0.49 3.21 -6.63
C SER A 50 0.07 2.86 -5.19
N SER A 51 -1.08 3.33 -4.73
CA SER A 51 -1.55 3.20 -3.35
C SER A 51 -3.07 3.32 -3.28
N ILE A 52 -3.71 2.75 -2.27
CA ILE A 52 -5.11 3.04 -1.93
C ILE A 52 -5.35 4.54 -1.65
N ALA A 53 -4.31 5.31 -1.38
CA ALA A 53 -4.40 6.76 -1.22
C ALA A 53 -4.85 7.53 -2.48
N VAL A 54 -4.96 6.87 -3.63
CA VAL A 54 -5.58 7.43 -4.85
C VAL A 54 -7.09 7.60 -4.73
N PHE A 55 -7.72 6.87 -3.82
CA PHE A 55 -9.14 7.01 -3.51
C PHE A 55 -9.37 8.27 -2.66
N GLY A 56 -10.62 8.70 -2.59
CA GLY A 56 -11.03 9.87 -1.84
C GLY A 56 -12.32 9.63 -1.06
N PRO A 57 -12.83 10.64 -0.36
CA PRO A 57 -13.97 10.49 0.55
C PRO A 57 -15.28 10.05 -0.14
N ASP A 58 -15.36 10.17 -1.46
CA ASP A 58 -16.52 9.73 -2.25
C ASP A 58 -16.42 8.28 -2.73
N CYS A 59 -15.34 7.56 -2.37
CA CYS A 59 -15.20 6.16 -2.77
C CYS A 59 -16.19 5.27 -1.99
N PRO A 60 -16.70 4.19 -2.60
CA PRO A 60 -17.52 3.21 -1.88
C PRO A 60 -16.67 2.45 -0.86
N ASN A 61 -17.30 1.93 0.20
CA ASN A 61 -16.60 1.13 1.23
C ASN A 61 -15.87 -0.09 0.64
N ILE A 62 -16.41 -0.67 -0.43
CA ILE A 62 -15.75 -1.70 -1.23
C ILE A 62 -15.46 -1.06 -2.59
N ALA A 63 -14.20 -0.78 -2.89
CA ALA A 63 -13.81 -0.04 -4.08
C ALA A 63 -13.44 -0.99 -5.25
N PRO A 64 -14.26 -1.09 -6.30
CA PRO A 64 -13.90 -1.79 -7.52
C PRO A 64 -12.75 -1.07 -8.28
N GLN A 65 -12.11 -1.79 -9.21
CA GLN A 65 -10.99 -1.27 -10.01
C GLN A 65 -11.29 0.07 -10.67
N ILE A 66 -12.52 0.26 -11.15
CA ILE A 66 -12.95 1.45 -11.91
C ILE A 66 -13.43 2.61 -11.03
N THR A 67 -13.28 2.53 -9.71
CA THR A 67 -13.65 3.62 -8.79
C THR A 67 -12.95 4.92 -9.19
N PRO A 68 -13.66 6.06 -9.28
CA PRO A 68 -13.07 7.36 -9.55
C PRO A 68 -11.97 7.71 -8.55
N LEU A 69 -10.86 8.24 -9.06
CA LEU A 69 -9.71 8.62 -8.25
C LEU A 69 -9.82 10.11 -7.89
N ASN A 70 -10.20 10.40 -6.64
CA ASN A 70 -10.39 11.77 -6.15
C ASN A 70 -9.73 11.97 -4.77
N PRO A 71 -8.38 11.82 -4.67
CA PRO A 71 -7.67 11.86 -3.40
C PRO A 71 -7.72 13.23 -2.72
N SER A 72 -7.88 13.23 -1.40
CA SER A 72 -7.83 14.43 -0.56
C SER A 72 -6.40 14.89 -0.25
N THR A 73 -5.41 13.96 -0.30
CA THR A 73 -4.01 14.21 0.07
C THR A 73 -3.12 14.56 -1.13
N VAL A 74 -2.03 15.31 -0.88
CA VAL A 74 -0.99 15.56 -1.90
C VAL A 74 -0.37 14.25 -2.35
N TYR A 75 -0.03 13.38 -1.41
CA TYR A 75 0.49 12.06 -1.71
C TYR A 75 -0.41 11.27 -2.67
N GLY A 76 -1.72 11.20 -2.37
CA GLY A 76 -2.67 10.53 -3.25
C GLY A 76 -2.69 11.13 -4.66
N ARG A 77 -2.66 12.48 -4.77
CA ARG A 77 -2.59 13.17 -6.07
C ARG A 77 -1.34 12.80 -6.85
N THR A 78 -0.17 12.70 -6.20
CA THR A 78 1.06 12.25 -6.89
C THR A 78 0.94 10.83 -7.42
N LYS A 79 0.24 9.95 -6.70
CA LYS A 79 -0.01 8.57 -7.15
C LYS A 79 -0.98 8.50 -8.33
N VAL A 80 -2.03 9.32 -8.35
CA VAL A 80 -2.92 9.45 -9.52
C VAL A 80 -2.15 9.90 -10.76
N VAL A 81 -1.27 10.90 -10.63
CA VAL A 81 -0.39 11.33 -11.73
C VAL A 81 0.50 10.18 -12.20
N GLY A 82 1.05 9.38 -11.29
CA GLY A 82 1.85 8.19 -11.63
C GLY A 82 1.06 7.17 -12.47
N GLU A 83 -0.20 6.88 -12.10
CA GLU A 83 -1.07 6.00 -12.90
C GLU A 83 -1.38 6.58 -14.29
N GLN A 84 -1.59 7.90 -14.39
CA GLN A 84 -1.78 8.58 -15.68
C GLN A 84 -0.52 8.50 -16.55
N LEU A 85 0.67 8.70 -15.98
CA LEU A 85 1.95 8.58 -16.67
C LEU A 85 2.18 7.14 -17.17
N ALA A 86 1.74 6.13 -16.44
CA ALA A 86 1.81 4.75 -16.91
C ALA A 86 1.03 4.52 -18.22
N MET A 87 -0.08 5.25 -18.40
CA MET A 87 -0.91 5.15 -19.61
C MET A 87 -0.40 6.02 -20.77
N THR A 88 0.26 7.14 -20.46
CA THR A 88 0.60 8.18 -21.46
C THR A 88 2.08 8.23 -21.83
N SER A 89 2.97 7.63 -21.04
CA SER A 89 4.43 7.68 -21.25
C SER A 89 4.94 6.96 -22.50
N GLY A 90 4.17 6.02 -23.05
CA GLY A 90 4.54 5.23 -24.21
C GLY A 90 5.53 4.08 -23.93
N ILE A 91 5.81 3.78 -22.66
CA ILE A 91 6.62 2.62 -22.23
C ILE A 91 5.76 1.55 -21.56
N ASP A 92 6.32 0.36 -21.37
CA ASP A 92 5.75 -0.66 -20.50
C ASP A 92 5.96 -0.23 -19.04
N MET A 93 4.99 0.52 -18.51
CA MET A 93 4.97 0.93 -17.10
C MET A 93 3.78 0.30 -16.40
N ARG A 94 4.06 -0.30 -15.24
CA ARG A 94 3.10 -1.07 -14.44
C ARG A 94 3.08 -0.60 -13.00
N GLY A 95 1.93 -0.73 -12.34
CA GLY A 95 1.76 -0.33 -10.96
C GLY A 95 0.67 -1.11 -10.25
N ILE A 96 0.75 -1.08 -8.94
CA ILE A 96 -0.19 -1.71 -8.01
C ILE A 96 -0.65 -0.66 -7.02
N ARG A 97 -1.95 -0.57 -6.77
CA ARG A 97 -2.53 0.20 -5.67
C ARG A 97 -2.35 -0.61 -4.38
N TYR A 98 -1.18 -0.45 -3.77
CA TYR A 98 -0.91 -1.16 -2.53
C TYR A 98 -1.85 -0.72 -1.43
N PRO A 99 -2.42 -1.68 -0.68
CA PRO A 99 -3.04 -1.43 0.62
C PRO A 99 -1.99 -1.10 1.68
N GLY A 100 -2.37 -1.03 2.95
CA GLY A 100 -1.42 -0.92 4.05
C GLY A 100 -0.46 -2.12 4.08
N LEU A 101 0.84 -1.87 4.04
CA LEU A 101 1.85 -2.93 4.02
C LEU A 101 2.36 -3.23 5.42
N ILE A 102 2.40 -4.52 5.77
CA ILE A 102 2.85 -5.01 7.07
C ILE A 102 4.11 -5.84 6.88
N SER A 103 5.16 -5.53 7.66
CA SER A 103 6.45 -6.22 7.64
C SER A 103 7.13 -6.14 8.99
N TYR A 104 7.79 -7.23 9.40
CA TYR A 104 8.70 -7.22 10.55
C TYR A 104 10.12 -6.73 10.21
N LYS A 105 10.47 -6.70 8.90
CA LYS A 105 11.84 -6.39 8.44
C LYS A 105 12.18 -4.90 8.42
N ALA A 106 11.18 -4.04 8.48
CA ALA A 106 11.37 -2.60 8.47
C ALA A 106 10.45 -1.92 9.48
N PRO A 107 10.91 -0.89 10.18
CA PRO A 107 10.04 -0.09 11.05
C PRO A 107 9.04 0.72 10.21
N ALA A 108 8.01 1.24 10.89
CA ALA A 108 7.06 2.18 10.34
C ALA A 108 7.75 3.40 9.71
N GLY A 109 7.26 3.85 8.55
CA GLY A 109 7.91 4.88 7.71
C GLY A 109 7.22 6.25 7.70
N GLY A 110 6.17 6.47 8.50
CA GLY A 110 5.36 7.69 8.54
C GLY A 110 4.13 7.62 7.63
N GLY A 111 3.56 6.43 7.47
CA GLY A 111 2.31 6.19 6.75
C GLY A 111 1.08 6.20 7.67
N THR A 112 -0.10 6.34 7.08
CA THR A 112 -1.38 6.30 7.81
C THR A 112 -1.68 4.90 8.35
N THR A 113 -1.21 3.85 7.68
CA THR A 113 -1.43 2.44 8.03
C THR A 113 -0.36 1.87 8.96
N ASP A 114 0.60 2.68 9.38
CA ASP A 114 1.76 2.24 10.17
C ASP A 114 1.39 1.71 11.57
N TYR A 115 0.18 2.03 12.06
CA TYR A 115 -0.32 1.41 13.30
C TYR A 115 -0.29 -0.12 13.23
N ALA A 116 -0.52 -0.70 12.05
CA ALA A 116 -0.53 -2.15 11.86
C ALA A 116 0.87 -2.79 11.90
N VAL A 117 1.94 -1.98 11.96
CA VAL A 117 3.33 -2.40 12.22
C VAL A 117 3.73 -2.03 13.63
N GLU A 118 3.51 -0.78 14.06
CA GLU A 118 3.89 -0.27 15.37
C GLU A 118 3.29 -1.08 16.52
N ILE A 119 2.03 -1.50 16.37
CA ILE A 119 1.29 -2.25 17.38
C ILE A 119 2.03 -3.52 17.83
N PHE A 120 2.70 -4.25 16.91
CA PHE A 120 3.45 -5.46 17.25
C PHE A 120 4.70 -5.16 18.07
N HIS A 121 5.44 -4.10 17.71
CA HIS A 121 6.61 -3.68 18.46
C HIS A 121 6.25 -3.26 19.88
N HIS A 122 5.16 -2.50 20.04
CA HIS A 122 4.66 -2.07 21.34
C HIS A 122 4.09 -3.23 22.15
N ALA A 123 3.34 -4.14 21.53
CA ALA A 123 2.81 -5.32 22.16
C ALA A 123 3.91 -6.19 22.80
N LEU A 124 5.00 -6.41 22.07
CA LEU A 124 6.13 -7.21 22.54
C LEU A 124 7.01 -6.48 23.54
N LYS A 125 7.15 -5.15 23.45
CA LYS A 125 8.05 -4.37 24.28
C LYS A 125 7.42 -3.94 25.62
N SER A 126 6.18 -3.47 25.59
CA SER A 126 5.51 -2.84 26.73
C SER A 126 4.18 -3.46 27.11
N GLY A 127 3.63 -4.36 26.29
CA GLY A 127 2.29 -4.92 26.48
C GLY A 127 1.16 -3.91 26.28
N HIS A 128 1.45 -2.70 25.77
CA HIS A 128 0.46 -1.65 25.55
C HIS A 128 0.78 -0.84 24.31
N TYR A 129 -0.26 -0.46 23.55
CA TYR A 129 -0.16 0.46 22.41
C TYR A 129 -1.26 1.52 22.48
N GLU A 130 -0.91 2.77 22.21
CA GLU A 130 -1.86 3.85 21.97
C GLU A 130 -1.99 4.04 20.47
N CYS A 131 -3.11 3.59 19.89
CA CYS A 131 -3.35 3.65 18.47
C CYS A 131 -3.85 5.04 18.05
N PHE A 132 -3.29 5.58 16.99
CA PHE A 132 -3.62 6.89 16.45
C PHE A 132 -4.81 6.88 15.47
N VAL A 133 -5.50 5.76 15.36
CA VAL A 133 -6.79 5.66 14.66
C VAL A 133 -7.80 4.93 15.56
N ARG A 134 -9.09 5.04 15.24
CA ARG A 134 -10.17 4.42 16.01
C ARG A 134 -10.14 2.90 15.93
N GLU A 135 -10.75 2.27 16.93
CA GLU A 135 -10.91 0.82 17.01
C GLU A 135 -11.64 0.21 15.82
N ASP A 136 -12.67 0.90 15.34
CA ASP A 136 -13.53 0.49 14.24
C ASP A 136 -12.97 0.85 12.84
N THR A 137 -11.83 1.54 12.78
CA THR A 137 -11.18 1.88 11.50
C THR A 137 -10.80 0.60 10.78
N LYS A 138 -11.46 0.35 9.64
CA LYS A 138 -11.21 -0.79 8.76
C LYS A 138 -10.46 -0.33 7.52
N LEU A 139 -9.35 -0.97 7.22
CA LEU A 139 -8.56 -0.67 6.02
C LEU A 139 -8.08 -1.97 5.35
N PRO A 140 -7.90 -1.95 4.02
CA PRO A 140 -7.26 -3.06 3.34
C PRO A 140 -5.77 -3.09 3.68
N MET A 141 -5.25 -4.28 3.97
CA MET A 141 -3.89 -4.55 4.40
C MET A 141 -3.29 -5.71 3.61
N MET A 142 -1.96 -5.79 3.59
CA MET A 142 -1.22 -6.85 2.92
C MET A 142 0.11 -7.11 3.61
N TYR A 143 0.48 -8.38 3.73
CA TYR A 143 1.81 -8.75 4.19
C TYR A 143 2.86 -8.51 3.09
N MET A 144 4.05 -8.07 3.47
CA MET A 144 5.09 -7.65 2.53
C MET A 144 5.49 -8.75 1.53
N ASP A 145 5.49 -10.01 1.95
CA ASP A 145 5.86 -11.13 1.05
C ASP A 145 4.82 -11.30 -0.09
N ASP A 146 3.53 -11.04 0.18
CA ASP A 146 2.51 -10.98 -0.85
C ASP A 146 2.70 -9.76 -1.76
N ALA A 147 3.06 -8.61 -1.21
CA ALA A 147 3.31 -7.39 -1.98
C ALA A 147 4.49 -7.57 -2.96
N ILE A 148 5.59 -8.16 -2.47
CA ILE A 148 6.77 -8.44 -3.31
C ILE A 148 6.41 -9.45 -4.40
N ARG A 149 5.70 -10.54 -4.06
CA ARG A 149 5.27 -11.55 -5.01
C ARG A 149 4.35 -10.95 -6.09
N ALA A 150 3.36 -10.13 -5.70
CA ALA A 150 2.49 -9.44 -6.64
C ALA A 150 3.26 -8.56 -7.62
N THR A 151 4.27 -7.83 -7.12
CA THR A 151 5.15 -6.98 -7.96
C THR A 151 5.87 -7.81 -9.02
N ILE A 152 6.49 -8.92 -8.61
CA ILE A 152 7.27 -9.78 -9.51
C ILE A 152 6.33 -10.46 -10.52
N GLU A 153 5.22 -11.06 -10.05
CA GLU A 153 4.24 -11.72 -10.92
C GLU A 153 3.65 -10.76 -11.96
N LEU A 154 3.32 -9.52 -11.56
CA LEU A 154 2.82 -8.51 -12.51
C LEU A 154 3.91 -8.14 -13.53
N MET A 155 5.15 -7.95 -13.12
CA MET A 155 6.24 -7.58 -14.02
C MET A 155 6.61 -8.71 -14.98
N ASP A 156 6.49 -9.97 -14.58
CA ASP A 156 6.75 -11.13 -15.45
C ASP A 156 5.59 -11.44 -16.40
N TYR A 157 4.40 -10.85 -16.18
CA TYR A 157 3.24 -11.14 -17.03
C TYR A 157 3.34 -10.48 -18.40
N PRO A 158 2.85 -11.11 -19.49
CA PRO A 158 2.89 -10.53 -20.84
C PRO A 158 2.09 -9.23 -20.93
N LEU A 159 2.71 -8.14 -21.43
CA LEU A 159 2.09 -6.82 -21.53
C LEU A 159 0.78 -6.84 -22.34
N GLU A 160 0.74 -7.59 -23.42
CA GLU A 160 -0.41 -7.70 -24.33
C GLU A 160 -1.64 -8.34 -23.69
N ARG A 161 -1.49 -8.91 -22.50
CA ARG A 161 -2.59 -9.49 -21.71
C ARG A 161 -3.06 -8.60 -20.57
N LEU A 162 -2.36 -7.49 -20.33
CA LEU A 162 -2.73 -6.52 -19.32
C LEU A 162 -3.68 -5.47 -19.90
N SER A 163 -4.69 -5.09 -19.14
CA SER A 163 -5.63 -4.03 -19.52
C SER A 163 -5.08 -2.64 -19.24
N GLU A 164 -5.93 -1.63 -19.43
CA GLU A 164 -5.66 -0.25 -19.04
C GLU A 164 -5.46 -0.06 -17.54
N SER A 165 -5.79 -1.08 -16.71
CA SER A 165 -5.51 -1.08 -15.27
C SER A 165 -4.03 -1.24 -14.93
N ARG A 166 -3.16 -1.53 -15.91
CA ARG A 166 -1.73 -1.83 -15.68
C ARG A 166 -0.95 -0.75 -14.92
N GLY A 167 -1.41 0.50 -14.95
CA GLY A 167 -0.80 1.59 -14.18
C GLY A 167 -1.13 1.57 -12.69
N GLY A 168 -2.17 0.83 -12.27
CA GLY A 168 -2.63 0.78 -10.90
C GLY A 168 -3.66 -0.32 -10.66
N TYR A 169 -3.22 -1.57 -10.64
CA TYR A 169 -4.11 -2.68 -10.26
C TYR A 169 -4.51 -2.60 -8.79
N ASN A 170 -5.79 -2.70 -8.50
CA ASN A 170 -6.24 -3.07 -7.17
C ASN A 170 -5.76 -4.48 -6.85
N ILE A 171 -5.11 -4.66 -5.70
CA ILE A 171 -4.82 -5.97 -5.14
C ILE A 171 -5.23 -6.02 -3.68
N SER A 172 -5.93 -7.05 -3.28
CA SER A 172 -6.34 -7.30 -1.91
C SER A 172 -5.38 -8.30 -1.24
N GLY A 173 -5.08 -8.05 0.03
CA GLY A 173 -4.55 -9.06 0.95
C GLY A 173 -5.68 -9.52 1.87
N CYS A 174 -5.90 -8.76 2.94
CA CYS A 174 -7.04 -8.89 3.85
C CYS A 174 -7.47 -7.51 4.33
N SER A 175 -8.70 -7.38 4.80
CA SER A 175 -9.19 -6.13 5.41
C SER A 175 -9.67 -6.43 6.82
N PHE A 176 -9.28 -5.60 7.77
CA PHE A 176 -9.65 -5.78 9.17
C PHE A 176 -9.69 -4.44 9.91
N THR A 177 -10.44 -4.41 11.01
CA THR A 177 -10.45 -3.28 11.93
C THR A 177 -9.25 -3.33 12.88
N VAL A 178 -8.92 -2.20 13.50
CA VAL A 178 -7.88 -2.20 14.56
C VAL A 178 -8.28 -3.12 15.70
N GLY A 179 -9.56 -3.16 16.09
CA GLY A 179 -10.07 -4.06 17.12
C GLY A 179 -9.87 -5.54 16.77
N GLU A 180 -10.12 -5.94 15.52
CA GLU A 180 -9.84 -7.31 15.03
C GLU A 180 -8.36 -7.65 15.11
N LEU A 181 -7.47 -6.71 14.75
CA LEU A 181 -6.02 -6.87 14.90
C LEU A 181 -5.62 -7.05 16.36
N VAL A 182 -6.14 -6.20 17.27
CA VAL A 182 -5.91 -6.31 18.72
C VAL A 182 -6.34 -7.67 19.23
N ASN A 183 -7.55 -8.12 18.89
CA ASN A 183 -8.07 -9.42 19.29
C ASN A 183 -7.20 -10.58 18.78
N SER A 184 -6.67 -10.49 17.56
CA SER A 184 -5.78 -11.50 17.01
C SER A 184 -4.43 -11.52 17.75
N ILE A 185 -3.85 -10.34 18.08
CA ILE A 185 -2.62 -10.24 18.87
C ILE A 185 -2.83 -10.81 20.29
N GLN A 186 -3.96 -10.56 20.92
CA GLN A 186 -4.28 -11.06 22.27
C GLN A 186 -4.34 -12.59 22.35
N ARG A 187 -4.59 -13.30 21.26
CA ARG A 187 -4.48 -14.77 21.23
C ARG A 187 -3.06 -15.28 21.51
N HIS A 188 -2.03 -14.46 21.18
CA HIS A 188 -0.62 -14.76 21.43
C HIS A 188 -0.03 -14.05 22.65
N LEU A 189 -0.63 -12.92 23.03
CA LEU A 189 -0.24 -12.03 24.13
C LEU A 189 -1.47 -11.64 24.93
N PRO A 190 -2.01 -12.52 25.82
CA PRO A 190 -3.30 -12.29 26.49
C PRO A 190 -3.38 -11.01 27.32
N ASP A 191 -2.25 -10.52 27.83
CA ASP A 191 -2.17 -9.30 28.65
C ASP A 191 -1.99 -8.02 27.82
N PHE A 192 -1.92 -8.12 26.50
CA PHE A 192 -1.80 -6.96 25.63
C PHE A 192 -3.05 -6.08 25.70
N THR A 193 -2.82 -4.77 25.79
CA THR A 193 -3.89 -3.76 25.82
C THR A 193 -3.67 -2.70 24.73
N CYS A 194 -4.76 -2.15 24.20
CA CYS A 194 -4.72 -1.06 23.25
C CYS A 194 -5.66 0.06 23.71
N THR A 195 -5.22 1.30 23.61
CA THR A 195 -6.05 2.51 23.74
C THR A 195 -6.08 3.25 22.41
N TYR A 196 -7.08 4.09 22.21
CA TYR A 196 -7.32 4.76 20.95
C TYR A 196 -7.32 6.28 21.15
N ASN A 197 -6.39 6.96 20.48
CA ASN A 197 -6.25 8.42 20.51
C ASN A 197 -6.06 8.96 19.08
N PRO A 198 -7.15 9.05 18.28
CA PRO A 198 -7.07 9.42 16.89
C PRO A 198 -6.44 10.79 16.65
N ASP A 199 -5.49 10.85 15.71
CA ASP A 199 -4.87 12.09 15.24
C ASP A 199 -5.30 12.42 13.79
N ILE A 200 -4.58 13.33 13.14
CA ILE A 200 -4.89 13.76 11.76
C ILE A 200 -4.92 12.58 10.76
N ARG A 201 -4.19 11.50 11.03
CA ARG A 201 -4.15 10.30 10.18
C ARG A 201 -5.50 9.60 10.10
N GLN A 202 -6.36 9.77 11.11
CA GLN A 202 -7.74 9.28 11.06
C GLN A 202 -8.52 9.91 9.89
N THR A 203 -8.33 11.19 9.61
CA THR A 203 -9.03 11.83 8.50
C THR A 203 -8.59 11.30 7.14
N PHE A 204 -7.34 10.83 7.02
CA PHE A 204 -6.86 10.17 5.82
C PHE A 204 -7.46 8.76 5.70
N ALA A 205 -7.44 8.00 6.80
CA ALA A 205 -8.05 6.67 6.85
C ALA A 205 -9.54 6.72 6.48
N ASP A 206 -10.29 7.67 7.02
CA ASP A 206 -11.74 7.87 6.74
C ASP A 206 -12.02 8.24 5.27
N SER A 207 -11.02 8.63 4.50
CA SER A 207 -11.15 8.95 3.07
C SER A 207 -10.83 7.77 2.14
N TRP A 208 -10.43 6.63 2.69
CA TRP A 208 -10.08 5.43 1.93
C TRP A 208 -11.15 4.35 2.09
N PRO A 209 -11.26 3.40 1.15
CA PRO A 209 -12.21 2.31 1.25
C PRO A 209 -11.84 1.33 2.37
N ASP A 210 -12.85 0.68 2.96
CA ASP A 210 -12.67 -0.41 3.91
C ASP A 210 -12.07 -1.66 3.24
N GLU A 211 -12.40 -1.87 1.95
CA GLU A 211 -11.96 -2.99 1.13
C GLU A 211 -11.73 -2.54 -0.32
N ILE A 212 -10.88 -3.27 -1.04
CA ILE A 212 -10.68 -3.10 -2.48
C ILE A 212 -10.95 -4.41 -3.20
N GLU A 213 -11.69 -4.34 -4.32
CA GLU A 213 -11.91 -5.49 -5.19
C GLU A 213 -10.70 -5.69 -6.11
N ASP A 214 -10.22 -6.91 -6.18
CA ASP A 214 -9.06 -7.32 -6.98
C ASP A 214 -9.42 -8.28 -8.12
N ASP A 215 -10.69 -8.31 -8.53
CA ASP A 215 -11.20 -9.24 -9.53
C ASP A 215 -10.52 -9.09 -10.89
N ILE A 216 -10.08 -7.88 -11.25
CA ILE A 216 -9.32 -7.65 -12.47
C ILE A 216 -7.94 -8.29 -12.38
N ALA A 217 -7.22 -8.11 -11.28
CA ALA A 217 -5.93 -8.75 -11.05
C ALA A 217 -6.04 -10.29 -11.03
N LYS A 218 -7.06 -10.82 -10.36
CA LYS A 218 -7.36 -12.27 -10.36
C LYS A 218 -7.60 -12.81 -11.76
N LYS A 219 -8.40 -12.10 -12.56
CA LYS A 219 -8.77 -12.53 -13.91
C LYS A 219 -7.61 -12.42 -14.90
N GLU A 220 -6.85 -11.34 -14.85
CA GLU A 220 -5.83 -11.05 -15.85
C GLU A 220 -4.53 -11.79 -15.59
N TRP A 221 -4.03 -11.81 -14.38
CA TRP A 221 -2.74 -12.41 -14.03
C TRP A 221 -2.75 -13.38 -12.85
N GLY A 222 -3.95 -13.79 -12.40
CA GLY A 222 -4.12 -14.89 -11.45
C GLY A 222 -3.74 -14.55 -10.02
N TRP A 223 -3.81 -13.27 -9.62
CA TRP A 223 -3.50 -12.84 -8.26
C TRP A 223 -4.33 -13.58 -7.21
N ILE A 224 -3.68 -14.11 -6.18
CA ILE A 224 -4.31 -14.70 -5.00
C ILE A 224 -3.43 -14.40 -3.77
N PRO A 225 -3.96 -13.69 -2.75
CA PRO A 225 -3.22 -13.46 -1.52
C PRO A 225 -2.97 -14.76 -0.76
N LYS A 226 -1.86 -14.83 -0.02
CA LYS A 226 -1.48 -16.01 0.78
C LYS A 226 -1.58 -15.76 2.29
N PHE A 227 -1.68 -14.50 2.69
CA PHE A 227 -1.69 -14.09 4.08
C PHE A 227 -3.04 -13.49 4.46
N ASP A 228 -3.73 -14.13 5.38
CA ASP A 228 -4.84 -13.58 6.14
C ASP A 228 -4.35 -12.91 7.43
N LEU A 229 -5.26 -12.33 8.21
CA LEU A 229 -4.92 -11.64 9.45
C LEU A 229 -4.18 -12.54 10.44
N ASP A 230 -4.65 -13.78 10.64
CA ASP A 230 -4.07 -14.68 11.64
C ASP A 230 -2.64 -15.07 11.26
N ARG A 231 -2.41 -15.38 10.00
CA ARG A 231 -1.08 -15.66 9.49
C ARG A 231 -0.14 -14.46 9.56
N ILE A 232 -0.63 -13.24 9.29
CA ILE A 232 0.16 -12.02 9.46
C ILE A 232 0.59 -11.86 10.91
N VAL A 233 -0.34 -12.04 11.85
CA VAL A 233 -0.05 -11.92 13.29
C VAL A 233 0.97 -12.98 13.74
N ASP A 234 0.82 -14.23 13.31
CA ASP A 234 1.78 -15.31 13.57
C ASP A 234 3.20 -14.95 13.09
N GLU A 235 3.33 -14.51 11.84
CA GLU A 235 4.61 -14.13 11.23
C GLU A 235 5.25 -12.93 11.95
N MET A 236 4.48 -11.89 12.23
CA MET A 236 4.97 -10.69 12.92
C MET A 236 5.47 -11.04 14.32
N ILE A 237 4.68 -11.74 15.12
CA ILE A 237 5.04 -12.07 16.51
C ILE A 237 6.23 -13.04 16.55
N THR A 238 6.25 -14.06 15.69
CA THR A 238 7.33 -15.04 15.66
C THR A 238 8.66 -14.40 15.29
N ASN A 239 8.69 -13.56 14.26
CA ASN A 239 9.94 -12.98 13.78
C ASN A 239 10.42 -11.79 14.63
N LEU A 240 9.53 -11.05 15.30
CA LEU A 240 9.92 -9.93 16.17
C LEU A 240 10.34 -10.38 17.58
N ARG A 241 10.08 -11.63 17.99
CA ARG A 241 10.57 -12.21 19.24
C ARG A 241 12.02 -12.70 19.16
N ASN A 242 12.53 -12.95 17.96
CA ASN A 242 13.89 -13.44 17.69
C ASN A 242 14.86 -12.28 17.44
#